data_b534bdc1c58fa3dd4e0e953215abcaf5
#
_entry.id   b534bdc1c58fa3dd4e0e953215abcaf5
#
_cell.length_a   1.000
_cell.length_b   1.000
_cell.length_c   1.000
_cell.angle_alpha   90.00
_cell.angle_beta   90.00
_cell.angle_gamma   90.00
#
_symmetry.space_group_name_H-M   'P 1'
#
loop_
_entity.id
_entity.type
_entity.pdbx_description
1 polymer ?
#
loop_
_entity_poly.entity_id
_entity_poly.type
_entity_poly.pdbx_seq_one_letter_code
_entity_poly.pdbx_strand_id
1 'polypeptide(L)'
;MNEQNQLNEIKRATPVRIEGPKRQTSRKKAKTPRLLPGFGLTLGVTLTILSIIVILPIGTILGFALQIPPAAFWQAISKPVVWHAFATSLTTAFVAAAINLVFGTLLAWILVRYTFPGRRIIDSLIELPFALPTAVAGITLSKLYSETGLLGSALVKLGVSIVYTKIGIIIALVFVGIPFVVRSVEPVLAKLDGSYEEAGAVLGANNFTIFRRIILPEILPAGLAGFALAFARGLGEYGSVIYISGNSAKAQTQVVSYVIMQKLNYVDYEGATAMELVLLVLAFLILLTVNLMQLRQARRLGGR
;
A
#
# COMPACT_ATOMS: atom_id res chain seq x y z
N MET A 1 -64.26 -4.92 -58.16
CA MET A 1 -62.98 -5.46 -58.61
C MET A 1 -61.95 -5.04 -57.65
N ASN A 2 -61.39 -5.78 -56.62
CA ASN A 2 -61.48 -7.19 -56.43
C ASN A 2 -60.80 -7.56 -55.06
N GLU A 3 -61.58 -7.75 -54.04
CA GLU A 3 -61.07 -8.37 -52.81
C GLU A 3 -60.54 -9.81 -53.02
N GLN A 4 -61.11 -10.50 -54.03
CA GLN A 4 -60.69 -11.89 -54.32
C GLN A 4 -59.29 -11.98 -54.98
N ASN A 5 -58.77 -10.97 -55.59
CA ASN A 5 -57.41 -10.94 -56.12
C ASN A 5 -56.35 -10.76 -55.04
N GLN A 6 -56.62 -9.96 -54.00
CA GLN A 6 -55.69 -9.80 -52.87
C GLN A 6 -55.60 -11.06 -52.05
N LEU A 7 -56.66 -11.80 -51.87
CA LEU A 7 -56.66 -13.10 -51.16
C LEU A 7 -55.87 -14.19 -51.89
N ASN A 8 -55.81 -14.13 -53.22
CA ASN A 8 -55.01 -15.08 -53.98
C ASN A 8 -53.52 -14.77 -54.03
N GLU A 9 -53.10 -13.51 -53.84
CA GLU A 9 -51.70 -13.16 -53.71
C GLU A 9 -51.13 -13.51 -52.34
N ILE A 10 -51.94 -13.41 -51.29
CA ILE A 10 -51.53 -13.82 -49.94
C ILE A 10 -51.33 -15.36 -49.85
N LYS A 11 -52.10 -16.16 -50.62
CA LYS A 11 -51.94 -17.63 -50.68
C LYS A 11 -50.76 -18.09 -51.53
N ARG A 12 -50.13 -17.25 -52.31
CA ARG A 12 -48.90 -17.53 -53.08
C ARG A 12 -47.63 -17.12 -52.44
N ALA A 13 -47.69 -16.49 -51.25
CA ALA A 13 -46.49 -16.17 -50.49
C ALA A 13 -45.85 -17.44 -50.00
N THR A 14 -44.73 -17.80 -50.55
CA THR A 14 -43.89 -18.94 -50.13
C THR A 14 -43.59 -18.86 -48.66
N PRO A 15 -43.73 -19.93 -47.87
CA PRO A 15 -43.42 -19.89 -46.44
C PRO A 15 -41.95 -19.53 -46.27
N VAL A 16 -41.71 -18.42 -45.60
CA VAL A 16 -40.36 -18.03 -45.16
C VAL A 16 -39.84 -19.14 -44.26
N ARG A 17 -38.88 -19.88 -44.75
CA ARG A 17 -38.19 -20.92 -44.03
C ARG A 17 -37.33 -20.23 -42.96
N ILE A 18 -37.80 -20.20 -41.72
CA ILE A 18 -37.03 -19.73 -40.57
C ILE A 18 -35.93 -20.78 -40.37
N GLU A 19 -34.74 -20.50 -40.90
CA GLU A 19 -33.56 -21.30 -40.57
C GLU A 19 -33.27 -21.07 -39.05
N GLY A 20 -33.40 -22.14 -38.28
CA GLY A 20 -33.04 -22.11 -36.86
C GLY A 20 -31.56 -21.72 -36.67
N PRO A 21 -31.19 -21.16 -35.52
CA PRO A 21 -29.85 -20.71 -35.27
C PRO A 21 -28.83 -21.83 -35.53
N LYS A 22 -27.98 -21.63 -36.55
CA LYS A 22 -26.87 -22.56 -36.84
C LYS A 22 -26.05 -22.71 -35.57
N ARG A 23 -25.96 -23.92 -35.02
CA ARG A 23 -25.06 -24.28 -33.94
C ARG A 23 -23.69 -23.72 -34.27
N GLN A 24 -23.25 -22.73 -33.50
CA GLN A 24 -21.89 -22.22 -33.57
C GLN A 24 -20.96 -23.36 -33.21
N THR A 25 -20.35 -23.97 -34.21
CA THR A 25 -19.22 -24.87 -34.03
C THR A 25 -18.17 -24.15 -33.21
N SER A 26 -17.73 -24.79 -32.13
CA SER A 26 -16.69 -24.41 -31.23
C SER A 26 -15.63 -23.52 -31.90
N ARG A 27 -15.69 -22.20 -31.65
CA ARG A 27 -14.65 -21.24 -32.04
C ARG A 27 -13.38 -21.67 -31.34
N LYS A 28 -12.46 -22.34 -32.05
CA LYS A 28 -11.08 -22.48 -31.62
C LYS A 28 -10.65 -21.10 -31.13
N LYS A 29 -10.27 -20.96 -29.84
CA LYS A 29 -9.73 -19.74 -29.28
C LYS A 29 -8.63 -19.25 -30.23
N ALA A 30 -8.88 -18.22 -30.99
CA ALA A 30 -7.89 -17.56 -31.81
C ALA A 30 -6.77 -17.16 -30.86
N LYS A 31 -5.57 -17.68 -31.08
CA LYS A 31 -4.37 -17.20 -30.37
C LYS A 31 -4.29 -15.70 -30.66
N THR A 32 -4.52 -14.88 -29.65
CA THR A 32 -4.32 -13.42 -29.75
C THR A 32 -2.93 -13.19 -30.36
N PRO A 33 -2.84 -12.43 -31.48
CA PRO A 33 -1.54 -12.14 -32.07
C PRO A 33 -0.67 -11.50 -31.00
N ARG A 34 0.53 -12.02 -30.79
CA ARG A 34 1.50 -11.44 -29.85
C ARG A 34 1.83 -10.04 -30.37
N LEU A 35 1.33 -9.01 -29.70
CA LEU A 35 1.45 -7.61 -30.10
C LEU A 35 2.90 -7.07 -30.13
N LEU A 36 3.84 -7.80 -29.49
CA LEU A 36 5.24 -7.39 -29.42
C LEU A 36 6.13 -8.50 -30.00
N PRO A 37 6.94 -8.20 -31.05
CA PRO A 37 7.99 -9.09 -31.50
C PRO A 37 9.00 -9.27 -30.35
N GLY A 38 9.39 -10.51 -30.07
CA GLY A 38 10.36 -10.80 -29.00
C GLY A 38 9.77 -10.94 -27.57
N PHE A 39 8.44 -10.92 -27.40
CA PHE A 39 7.79 -11.03 -26.09
C PHE A 39 8.33 -12.17 -25.23
N GLY A 40 8.59 -13.35 -25.80
CA GLY A 40 9.11 -14.49 -25.04
C GLY A 40 10.53 -14.25 -24.50
N LEU A 41 11.38 -13.60 -25.28
CA LEU A 41 12.75 -13.27 -24.88
C LEU A 41 12.78 -12.16 -23.82
N THR A 42 12.00 -11.10 -24.04
CA THR A 42 11.90 -9.99 -23.06
C THR A 42 11.33 -10.48 -21.73
N LEU A 43 10.25 -11.29 -21.77
CA LEU A 43 9.67 -11.88 -20.56
C LEU A 43 10.68 -12.78 -19.85
N GLY A 44 11.40 -13.63 -20.59
CA GLY A 44 12.41 -14.53 -20.02
C GLY A 44 13.54 -13.77 -19.33
N VAL A 45 14.10 -12.75 -19.99
CA VAL A 45 15.14 -11.89 -19.41
C VAL A 45 14.64 -11.15 -18.17
N THR A 46 13.44 -10.54 -18.26
CA THR A 46 12.85 -9.82 -17.11
C THR A 46 12.61 -10.74 -15.92
N LEU A 47 12.03 -11.94 -16.14
CA LEU A 47 11.81 -12.90 -15.06
C LEU A 47 13.11 -13.41 -14.47
N THR A 48 14.14 -13.66 -15.30
CA THR A 48 15.45 -14.10 -14.81
C THR A 48 16.10 -13.03 -13.95
N ILE A 49 16.12 -11.77 -14.39
CA ILE A 49 16.69 -10.66 -13.62
C ILE A 49 15.90 -10.47 -12.30
N LEU A 50 14.58 -10.48 -12.37
CA LEU A 50 13.73 -10.36 -11.18
C LEU A 50 13.98 -11.52 -10.20
N SER A 51 14.12 -12.75 -10.70
CA SER A 51 14.42 -13.93 -9.87
C SER A 51 15.78 -13.81 -9.18
N ILE A 52 16.81 -13.36 -9.88
CA ILE A 52 18.14 -13.19 -9.29
C ILE A 52 18.13 -12.07 -8.24
N ILE A 53 17.49 -10.94 -8.52
CA ILE A 53 17.53 -9.77 -7.63
C ILE A 53 16.61 -9.93 -6.42
N VAL A 54 15.46 -10.61 -6.55
CA VAL A 54 14.45 -10.71 -5.50
C VAL A 54 14.39 -12.09 -4.87
N ILE A 55 14.24 -13.15 -5.67
CA ILE A 55 14.01 -14.51 -5.15
C ILE A 55 15.27 -15.07 -4.52
N LEU A 56 16.44 -14.82 -5.12
CA LEU A 56 17.70 -15.36 -4.62
C LEU A 56 18.06 -14.82 -3.22
N PRO A 57 18.02 -13.48 -2.93
CA PRO A 57 18.24 -12.99 -1.58
C PRO A 57 17.22 -13.53 -0.56
N ILE A 58 15.94 -13.59 -0.91
CA ILE A 58 14.91 -14.18 -0.03
C ILE A 58 15.20 -15.67 0.21
N GLY A 59 15.58 -16.39 -0.83
CA GLY A 59 15.97 -17.80 -0.75
C GLY A 59 17.19 -18.03 0.12
N THR A 60 18.19 -17.13 0.11
CA THR A 60 19.36 -17.21 1.00
C THR A 60 18.99 -17.03 2.47
N ILE A 61 18.11 -16.05 2.79
CA ILE A 61 17.60 -15.88 4.17
C ILE A 61 16.92 -17.15 4.65
N LEU A 62 16.04 -17.74 3.82
CA LEU A 62 15.37 -19.00 4.15
C LEU A 62 16.37 -20.15 4.30
N GLY A 63 17.36 -20.26 3.40
CA GLY A 63 18.39 -21.28 3.45
C GLY A 63 19.26 -21.20 4.71
N PHE A 64 19.65 -19.99 5.14
CA PHE A 64 20.36 -19.79 6.40
C PHE A 64 19.44 -20.08 7.61
N ALA A 65 18.19 -19.66 7.59
CA ALA A 65 17.25 -19.89 8.66
C ALA A 65 17.01 -21.40 8.90
N LEU A 66 16.98 -22.22 7.85
CA LEU A 66 16.84 -23.67 7.95
C LEU A 66 18.07 -24.37 8.58
N GLN A 67 19.24 -23.73 8.59
CA GLN A 67 20.44 -24.25 9.21
C GLN A 67 20.51 -23.94 10.72
N ILE A 68 19.69 -23.00 11.21
CA ILE A 68 19.65 -22.63 12.62
C ILE A 68 18.93 -23.73 13.41
N PRO A 69 19.57 -24.30 14.46
CA PRO A 69 18.86 -25.26 15.32
C PRO A 69 17.59 -24.65 15.92
N PRO A 70 16.46 -25.38 15.99
CA PRO A 70 15.20 -24.85 16.50
C PRO A 70 15.31 -24.23 17.92
N ALA A 71 16.16 -24.81 18.78
CA ALA A 71 16.42 -24.27 20.11
C ALA A 71 17.13 -22.91 20.05
N ALA A 72 18.14 -22.74 19.18
CA ALA A 72 18.86 -21.48 18.99
C ALA A 72 17.93 -20.41 18.37
N PHE A 73 17.12 -20.79 17.39
CA PHE A 73 16.10 -19.92 16.80
C PHE A 73 15.15 -19.38 17.88
N TRP A 74 14.61 -20.29 18.70
CA TRP A 74 13.69 -19.88 19.78
C TRP A 74 14.37 -18.99 20.81
N GLN A 75 15.58 -19.31 21.23
CA GLN A 75 16.36 -18.47 22.15
C GLN A 75 16.65 -17.08 21.58
N ALA A 76 16.85 -16.96 20.25
CA ALA A 76 17.11 -15.69 19.61
C ALA A 76 15.89 -14.77 19.66
N ILE A 77 14.69 -15.31 19.38
CA ILE A 77 13.46 -14.52 19.28
C ILE A 77 12.71 -14.33 20.61
N SER A 78 12.93 -15.19 21.61
CA SER A 78 12.19 -15.13 22.88
C SER A 78 12.74 -14.13 23.91
N LYS A 79 13.87 -13.47 23.61
CA LYS A 79 14.45 -12.45 24.50
C LYS A 79 13.50 -11.27 24.68
N PRO A 80 13.30 -10.74 25.91
CA PRO A 80 12.41 -9.62 26.17
C PRO A 80 12.69 -8.39 25.31
N VAL A 81 13.98 -8.07 25.06
CA VAL A 81 14.40 -6.95 24.22
C VAL A 81 13.87 -7.13 22.77
N VAL A 82 13.88 -8.35 22.26
CA VAL A 82 13.39 -8.65 20.90
C VAL A 82 11.87 -8.46 20.84
N TRP A 83 11.14 -8.97 21.82
CA TRP A 83 9.68 -8.78 21.90
C TRP A 83 9.29 -7.31 22.00
N HIS A 84 10.00 -6.52 22.83
CA HIS A 84 9.77 -5.08 22.93
C HIS A 84 10.08 -4.37 21.60
N ALA A 85 11.13 -4.79 20.88
CA ALA A 85 11.45 -4.22 19.58
C ALA A 85 10.36 -4.54 18.53
N PHE A 86 9.85 -5.79 18.48
CA PHE A 86 8.72 -6.14 17.62
C PHE A 86 7.46 -5.36 18.00
N ALA A 87 7.11 -5.29 19.28
CA ALA A 87 5.95 -4.53 19.74
C ALA A 87 6.08 -3.04 19.40
N THR A 88 7.26 -2.44 19.57
CA THR A 88 7.52 -1.04 19.21
C THR A 88 7.40 -0.84 17.71
N SER A 89 8.04 -1.68 16.88
CA SER A 89 7.93 -1.56 15.43
C SER A 89 6.50 -1.71 14.92
N LEU A 90 5.77 -2.73 15.41
CA LEU A 90 4.38 -2.97 15.01
C LEU A 90 3.46 -1.83 15.41
N THR A 91 3.54 -1.39 16.68
CA THR A 91 2.63 -0.34 17.17
C THR A 91 2.92 1.00 16.54
N THR A 92 4.19 1.41 16.42
CA THR A 92 4.55 2.70 15.82
C THR A 92 4.28 2.73 14.32
N ALA A 93 4.59 1.65 13.59
CA ALA A 93 4.28 1.54 12.17
C ALA A 93 2.77 1.52 11.91
N PHE A 94 1.98 0.80 12.73
CA PHE A 94 0.52 0.78 12.61
C PHE A 94 -0.08 2.16 12.85
N VAL A 95 0.32 2.83 13.93
CA VAL A 95 -0.17 4.18 14.26
C VAL A 95 0.22 5.17 13.16
N ALA A 96 1.45 5.12 12.68
CA ALA A 96 1.90 5.98 11.58
C ALA A 96 1.11 5.73 10.29
N ALA A 97 0.88 4.46 9.93
CA ALA A 97 0.08 4.12 8.77
C ALA A 97 -1.40 4.55 8.92
N ALA A 98 -1.96 4.46 10.12
CA ALA A 98 -3.32 4.94 10.40
C ALA A 98 -3.43 6.48 10.29
N ILE A 99 -2.42 7.20 10.78
CA ILE A 99 -2.31 8.66 10.60
C ILE A 99 -2.21 8.97 9.10
N ASN A 100 -1.37 8.26 8.37
CA ASN A 100 -1.21 8.43 6.93
C ASN A 100 -2.50 8.10 6.16
N LEU A 101 -3.28 7.09 6.58
CA LEU A 101 -4.56 6.79 5.96
C LEU A 101 -5.51 7.99 6.03
N VAL A 102 -5.60 8.64 7.19
CA VAL A 102 -6.48 9.80 7.37
C VAL A 102 -5.92 11.02 6.62
N PHE A 103 -4.71 11.45 6.96
CA PHE A 103 -4.13 12.68 6.41
C PHE A 103 -3.71 12.53 4.95
N GLY A 104 -3.22 11.37 4.54
CA GLY A 104 -2.90 11.09 3.14
C GLY A 104 -4.14 11.07 2.25
N THR A 105 -5.28 10.52 2.75
CA THR A 105 -6.55 10.59 2.03
C THR A 105 -7.06 12.04 1.92
N LEU A 106 -6.96 12.83 2.98
CA LEU A 106 -7.30 14.26 2.94
C LEU A 106 -6.42 15.04 1.97
N LEU A 107 -5.12 14.78 1.96
CA LEU A 107 -4.19 15.41 1.00
C LEU A 107 -4.51 15.02 -0.44
N ALA A 108 -4.75 13.73 -0.71
CA ALA A 108 -5.16 13.26 -2.03
C ALA A 108 -6.46 13.95 -2.48
N TRP A 109 -7.43 14.09 -1.55
CA TRP A 109 -8.68 14.81 -1.80
C TRP A 109 -8.43 16.26 -2.19
N ILE A 110 -7.63 16.98 -1.41
CA ILE A 110 -7.30 18.41 -1.68
C ILE A 110 -6.60 18.54 -3.04
N LEU A 111 -5.64 17.66 -3.33
CA LEU A 111 -4.91 17.69 -4.58
C LEU A 111 -5.78 17.39 -5.81
N VAL A 112 -6.78 16.53 -5.70
CA VAL A 112 -7.63 16.16 -6.85
C VAL A 112 -8.77 17.15 -7.04
N ARG A 113 -9.45 17.54 -5.97
CA ARG A 113 -10.72 18.29 -6.05
C ARG A 113 -10.56 19.81 -6.04
N TYR A 114 -9.41 20.33 -5.56
CA TYR A 114 -9.21 21.77 -5.45
C TYR A 114 -8.05 22.25 -6.35
N THR A 115 -8.26 23.43 -6.93
CA THR A 115 -7.22 24.18 -7.65
C THR A 115 -6.83 25.38 -6.80
N PHE A 116 -5.57 25.46 -6.40
CA PHE A 116 -5.05 26.57 -5.57
C PHE A 116 -3.60 26.87 -5.94
N PRO A 117 -3.10 28.11 -5.69
CA PRO A 117 -1.71 28.45 -5.91
C PRO A 117 -0.82 27.60 -5.00
N GLY A 118 0.27 27.04 -5.55
CA GLY A 118 1.18 26.17 -4.79
C GLY A 118 0.80 24.68 -4.78
N ARG A 119 -0.29 24.24 -5.42
CA ARG A 119 -0.68 22.82 -5.52
C ARG A 119 0.47 21.93 -6.00
N ARG A 120 1.20 22.37 -7.05
CA ARG A 120 2.35 21.62 -7.59
C ARG A 120 3.50 21.51 -6.60
N ILE A 121 3.69 22.51 -5.74
CA ILE A 121 4.73 22.49 -4.70
C ILE A 121 4.36 21.46 -3.65
N ILE A 122 3.12 21.44 -3.16
CA ILE A 122 2.64 20.45 -2.19
C ILE A 122 2.72 19.04 -2.76
N ASP A 123 2.33 18.85 -4.02
CA ASP A 123 2.42 17.57 -4.71
C ASP A 123 3.87 17.07 -4.78
N SER A 124 4.82 17.93 -5.13
CA SER A 124 6.26 17.60 -5.11
C SER A 124 6.80 17.35 -3.69
N LEU A 125 6.32 18.08 -2.70
CA LEU A 125 6.73 17.88 -1.30
C LEU A 125 6.30 16.52 -0.75
N ILE A 126 5.17 16.00 -1.17
CA ILE A 126 4.71 14.65 -0.81
C ILE A 126 5.67 13.57 -1.34
N GLU A 127 6.35 13.82 -2.45
CA GLU A 127 7.32 12.86 -3.02
C GLU A 127 8.73 12.99 -2.41
N LEU A 128 9.02 14.03 -1.63
CA LEU A 128 10.33 14.21 -0.99
C LEU A 128 10.84 12.98 -0.22
N PRO A 129 10.00 12.22 0.52
CA PRO A 129 10.45 11.01 1.20
C PRO A 129 11.02 9.94 0.27
N PHE A 130 10.64 9.91 -1.00
CA PHE A 130 11.21 8.99 -1.98
C PHE A 130 12.56 9.48 -2.55
N ALA A 131 12.75 10.79 -2.60
CA ALA A 131 13.96 11.41 -3.13
C ALA A 131 15.09 11.54 -2.10
N LEU A 132 14.74 11.66 -0.81
CA LEU A 132 15.71 11.84 0.27
C LEU A 132 16.21 10.50 0.80
N PRO A 133 17.52 10.34 1.06
CA PRO A 133 18.02 9.25 1.88
C PRO A 133 17.33 9.27 3.25
N THR A 134 16.79 8.12 3.68
CA THR A 134 15.99 8.06 4.92
C THR A 134 16.78 8.50 6.15
N ALA A 135 18.09 8.25 6.18
CA ALA A 135 18.99 8.74 7.24
C ALA A 135 18.99 10.29 7.32
N VAL A 136 19.04 10.98 6.19
CA VAL A 136 18.99 12.45 6.14
C VAL A 136 17.66 12.96 6.68
N ALA A 137 16.56 12.32 6.30
CA ALA A 137 15.23 12.63 6.83
C ALA A 137 15.21 12.48 8.37
N GLY A 138 15.76 11.39 8.89
CA GLY A 138 15.85 11.14 10.33
C GLY A 138 16.65 12.19 11.09
N ILE A 139 17.82 12.58 10.57
CA ILE A 139 18.66 13.62 11.14
C ILE A 139 17.92 14.96 11.14
N THR A 140 17.29 15.31 10.00
CA THR A 140 16.55 16.57 9.85
C THR A 140 15.38 16.64 10.82
N LEU A 141 14.57 15.57 10.90
CA LEU A 141 13.44 15.50 11.82
C LEU A 141 13.92 15.53 13.28
N SER A 142 14.98 14.81 13.63
CA SER A 142 15.57 14.85 14.96
C SER A 142 16.00 16.26 15.35
N LYS A 143 16.67 16.99 14.44
CA LYS A 143 17.07 18.38 14.70
C LYS A 143 15.88 19.33 14.81
N LEU A 144 14.88 19.18 13.92
CA LEU A 144 13.67 20.01 13.90
C LEU A 144 12.87 19.90 15.21
N TYR A 145 12.74 18.66 15.73
CA TYR A 145 11.96 18.35 16.92
C TYR A 145 12.79 18.27 18.22
N SER A 146 14.13 18.51 18.16
CA SER A 146 14.97 18.57 19.38
C SER A 146 14.55 19.74 20.28
N GLU A 147 14.92 19.70 21.55
CA GLU A 147 14.61 20.76 22.53
C GLU A 147 15.06 22.16 22.09
N THR A 148 16.15 22.22 21.31
CA THR A 148 16.70 23.46 20.72
C THR A 148 16.24 23.68 19.27
N GLY A 149 15.41 22.78 18.74
CA GLY A 149 14.90 22.83 17.37
C GLY A 149 13.73 23.79 17.20
N LEU A 150 13.42 24.13 15.94
CA LEU A 150 12.38 25.10 15.59
C LEU A 150 10.99 24.70 16.16
N LEU A 151 10.60 23.45 16.01
CA LEU A 151 9.31 22.95 16.49
C LEU A 151 9.44 22.37 17.92
N GLY A 152 10.55 21.70 18.21
CA GLY A 152 10.74 21.03 19.49
C GLY A 152 10.79 22.01 20.67
N SER A 153 11.40 23.19 20.51
CA SER A 153 11.45 24.20 21.56
C SER A 153 10.07 24.71 22.00
N ALA A 154 9.11 24.78 21.10
CA ALA A 154 7.72 25.13 21.42
C ALA A 154 6.99 23.96 22.12
N LEU A 155 7.20 22.72 21.65
CA LEU A 155 6.55 21.54 22.18
C LEU A 155 7.03 21.18 23.59
N VAL A 156 8.33 21.36 23.88
CA VAL A 156 8.89 21.13 25.21
C VAL A 156 8.30 22.11 26.25
N LYS A 157 8.01 23.36 25.85
CA LYS A 157 7.30 24.31 26.74
C LYS A 157 5.88 23.82 27.10
N LEU A 158 5.27 22.99 26.25
CA LEU A 158 3.98 22.35 26.50
C LEU A 158 4.13 20.97 27.22
N GLY A 159 5.34 20.62 27.65
CA GLY A 159 5.63 19.34 28.32
C GLY A 159 5.72 18.13 27.38
N VAL A 160 5.83 18.35 26.05
CA VAL A 160 5.87 17.26 25.06
C VAL A 160 7.27 17.15 24.47
N SER A 161 7.96 16.04 24.75
CA SER A 161 9.23 15.68 24.11
C SER A 161 8.98 14.70 22.97
N ILE A 162 9.52 15.00 21.80
CA ILE A 162 9.36 14.17 20.59
C ILE A 162 10.56 13.26 20.37
N VAL A 163 11.77 13.84 20.37
CA VAL A 163 13.00 13.10 20.10
C VAL A 163 13.28 12.13 21.23
N TYR A 164 13.79 10.95 20.87
CA TYR A 164 14.09 9.82 21.77
C TYR A 164 12.84 9.20 22.41
N THR A 165 11.69 9.37 21.77
CA THR A 165 10.42 8.75 22.19
C THR A 165 9.76 7.96 21.05
N LYS A 166 8.73 7.17 21.39
CA LYS A 166 7.90 6.48 20.38
C LYS A 166 7.16 7.47 19.46
N ILE A 167 6.86 8.68 19.94
CA ILE A 167 6.25 9.73 19.13
C ILE A 167 7.19 10.16 18.00
N GLY A 168 8.48 10.31 18.30
CA GLY A 168 9.49 10.60 17.27
C GLY A 168 9.55 9.52 16.20
N ILE A 169 9.49 8.25 16.60
CA ILE A 169 9.42 7.14 15.64
C ILE A 169 8.18 7.27 14.76
N ILE A 170 7.00 7.52 15.34
CA ILE A 170 5.75 7.67 14.60
C ILE A 170 5.86 8.83 13.59
N ILE A 171 6.40 9.98 13.98
CA ILE A 171 6.58 11.13 13.09
C ILE A 171 7.50 10.79 11.91
N ALA A 172 8.61 10.09 12.16
CA ALA A 172 9.52 9.66 11.09
C ALA A 172 8.81 8.69 10.13
N LEU A 173 8.04 7.74 10.66
CA LEU A 173 7.28 6.79 9.86
C LEU A 173 6.11 7.42 9.12
N VAL A 174 5.45 8.44 9.69
CA VAL A 174 4.43 9.24 8.99
C VAL A 174 5.06 9.95 7.79
N PHE A 175 6.20 10.62 7.99
CA PHE A 175 6.90 11.29 6.91
C PHE A 175 7.24 10.33 5.77
N VAL A 176 7.84 9.18 6.07
CA VAL A 176 8.23 8.18 5.04
C VAL A 176 7.00 7.52 4.40
N GLY A 177 5.91 7.37 5.15
CA GLY A 177 4.73 6.61 4.73
C GLY A 177 3.66 7.38 3.98
N ILE A 178 3.60 8.72 4.10
CA ILE A 178 2.53 9.56 3.54
C ILE A 178 2.34 9.41 2.03
N PRO A 179 3.39 9.33 1.20
CA PRO A 179 3.23 9.22 -0.24
C PRO A 179 2.54 7.93 -0.66
N PHE A 180 2.69 6.84 0.08
CA PHE A 180 2.03 5.56 -0.25
C PHE A 180 0.51 5.67 -0.23
N VAL A 181 -0.05 6.37 0.74
CA VAL A 181 -1.51 6.55 0.83
C VAL A 181 -1.97 7.56 -0.22
N VAL A 182 -1.30 8.70 -0.35
CA VAL A 182 -1.68 9.73 -1.33
C VAL A 182 -1.70 9.15 -2.73
N ARG A 183 -0.62 8.47 -3.16
CA ARG A 183 -0.50 7.91 -4.53
C ARG A 183 -1.41 6.70 -4.77
N SER A 184 -1.87 6.03 -3.71
CA SER A 184 -2.89 4.98 -3.85
C SER A 184 -4.29 5.56 -4.05
N VAL A 185 -4.65 6.63 -3.35
CA VAL A 185 -6.00 7.21 -3.34
C VAL A 185 -6.22 8.17 -4.52
N GLU A 186 -5.23 8.97 -4.87
CA GLU A 186 -5.31 10.01 -5.89
C GLU A 186 -5.84 9.52 -7.25
N PRO A 187 -5.35 8.40 -7.84
CA PRO A 187 -5.84 7.92 -9.14
C PRO A 187 -7.31 7.47 -9.11
N VAL A 188 -7.78 6.97 -7.96
CA VAL A 188 -9.17 6.55 -7.77
C VAL A 188 -10.07 7.77 -7.70
N LEU A 189 -9.69 8.78 -6.91
CA LEU A 189 -10.40 10.06 -6.82
C LEU A 189 -10.44 10.80 -8.16
N ALA A 190 -9.35 10.76 -8.93
CA ALA A 190 -9.29 11.42 -10.24
C ALA A 190 -10.21 10.77 -11.30
N LYS A 191 -10.49 9.46 -11.14
CA LYS A 191 -11.41 8.73 -12.02
C LYS A 191 -12.86 8.82 -11.57
N LEU A 192 -13.13 9.23 -10.34
CA LEU A 192 -14.49 9.35 -9.82
C LEU A 192 -15.16 10.57 -10.44
N ASP A 193 -16.21 10.32 -11.25
CA ASP A 193 -16.96 11.36 -11.92
C ASP A 193 -17.72 12.22 -10.89
N GLY A 194 -17.59 13.54 -11.00
CA GLY A 194 -18.32 14.52 -10.18
C GLY A 194 -19.83 14.41 -10.29
N SER A 195 -20.36 13.80 -11.34
CA SER A 195 -21.79 13.56 -11.55
C SER A 195 -22.44 12.79 -10.39
N TYR A 196 -21.70 11.90 -9.72
CA TYR A 196 -22.21 11.21 -8.54
C TYR A 196 -22.44 12.15 -7.35
N GLU A 197 -21.57 13.15 -7.19
CA GLU A 197 -21.68 14.17 -6.15
C GLU A 197 -22.85 15.12 -6.46
N GLU A 198 -22.96 15.53 -7.72
CA GLU A 198 -24.06 16.37 -8.21
C GLU A 198 -25.42 15.67 -8.07
N ALA A 199 -25.53 14.41 -8.47
CA ALA A 199 -26.76 13.63 -8.31
C ALA A 199 -27.14 13.49 -6.84
N GLY A 200 -26.18 13.26 -5.94
CA GLY A 200 -26.40 13.23 -4.50
C GLY A 200 -26.93 14.56 -3.97
N ALA A 201 -26.37 15.68 -4.43
CA ALA A 201 -26.80 17.03 -4.05
C ALA A 201 -28.23 17.34 -4.54
N VAL A 202 -28.58 16.97 -5.78
CA VAL A 202 -29.93 17.12 -6.32
C VAL A 202 -30.98 16.33 -5.50
N LEU A 203 -30.59 15.18 -4.96
CA LEU A 203 -31.43 14.36 -4.08
C LEU A 203 -31.49 14.91 -2.63
N GLY A 204 -30.89 16.07 -2.35
CA GLY A 204 -30.92 16.74 -1.04
C GLY A 204 -29.91 16.19 -0.03
N ALA A 205 -28.94 15.37 -0.45
CA ALA A 205 -27.89 14.91 0.42
C ALA A 205 -26.89 16.04 0.73
N ASN A 206 -26.51 16.20 2.01
CA ASN A 206 -25.44 17.13 2.39
C ASN A 206 -24.05 16.57 2.03
N ASN A 207 -23.05 17.42 1.98
CA ASN A 207 -21.66 17.06 1.60
C ASN A 207 -21.09 15.91 2.44
N PHE A 208 -21.40 15.83 3.73
CA PHE A 208 -20.96 14.75 4.60
C PHE A 208 -21.62 13.41 4.22
N THR A 209 -22.88 13.42 3.87
CA THR A 209 -23.61 12.22 3.40
C THR A 209 -23.06 11.73 2.06
N ILE A 210 -22.80 12.65 1.13
CA ILE A 210 -22.17 12.36 -0.16
C ILE A 210 -20.79 11.74 0.07
N PHE A 211 -19.95 12.37 0.88
CA PHE A 211 -18.64 11.84 1.22
C PHE A 211 -18.75 10.42 1.82
N ARG A 212 -19.54 10.24 2.87
CA ARG A 212 -19.60 8.99 3.62
C ARG A 212 -20.23 7.84 2.84
N ARG A 213 -21.28 8.12 2.02
CA ARG A 213 -22.06 7.07 1.36
C ARG A 213 -21.66 6.81 -0.09
N ILE A 214 -21.06 7.80 -0.75
CA ILE A 214 -20.70 7.69 -2.18
C ILE A 214 -19.17 7.60 -2.32
N ILE A 215 -18.44 8.60 -1.83
CA ILE A 215 -17.01 8.74 -2.13
C ILE A 215 -16.16 7.80 -1.28
N LEU A 216 -16.36 7.80 0.05
CA LEU A 216 -15.55 7.00 0.97
C LEU A 216 -15.57 5.49 0.64
N PRO A 217 -16.70 4.85 0.31
CA PRO A 217 -16.69 3.44 -0.09
C PRO A 217 -15.87 3.15 -1.36
N GLU A 218 -15.82 4.09 -2.30
CA GLU A 218 -15.05 3.94 -3.54
C GLU A 218 -13.53 4.10 -3.31
N ILE A 219 -13.11 5.04 -2.47
CA ILE A 219 -11.69 5.29 -2.20
C ILE A 219 -11.11 4.41 -1.09
N LEU A 220 -11.94 3.83 -0.22
CA LEU A 220 -11.51 3.05 0.94
C LEU A 220 -10.61 1.86 0.55
N PRO A 221 -10.90 1.07 -0.50
CA PRO A 221 -10.01 -0.01 -0.92
C PRO A 221 -8.60 0.49 -1.29
N ALA A 222 -8.51 1.62 -1.98
CA ALA A 222 -7.25 2.25 -2.34
C ALA A 222 -6.52 2.82 -1.11
N GLY A 223 -7.26 3.45 -0.19
CA GLY A 223 -6.72 3.92 1.08
C GLY A 223 -6.15 2.78 1.92
N LEU A 224 -6.86 1.64 2.01
CA LEU A 224 -6.37 0.45 2.71
C LEU A 224 -5.13 -0.16 2.02
N ALA A 225 -5.03 -0.09 0.68
CA ALA A 225 -3.82 -0.47 -0.03
C ALA A 225 -2.63 0.41 0.37
N GLY A 226 -2.82 1.74 0.33
CA GLY A 226 -1.81 2.70 0.75
C GLY A 226 -1.41 2.52 2.22
N PHE A 227 -2.38 2.27 3.11
CA PHE A 227 -2.13 1.93 4.51
C PHE A 227 -1.22 0.70 4.65
N ALA A 228 -1.53 -0.39 3.94
CA ALA A 228 -0.75 -1.62 4.03
C ALA A 228 0.67 -1.43 3.51
N LEU A 229 0.85 -0.70 2.41
CA LEU A 229 2.15 -0.36 1.87
C LEU A 229 2.95 0.51 2.85
N ALA A 230 2.34 1.55 3.42
CA ALA A 230 2.96 2.42 4.42
C ALA A 230 3.34 1.62 5.69
N PHE A 231 2.47 0.72 6.14
CA PHE A 231 2.70 -0.13 7.30
C PHE A 231 3.86 -1.12 7.06
N ALA A 232 3.83 -1.87 5.95
CA ALA A 232 4.91 -2.80 5.61
C ALA A 232 6.25 -2.07 5.42
N ARG A 233 6.25 -0.90 4.77
CA ARG A 233 7.44 -0.07 4.61
C ARG A 233 7.96 0.42 5.96
N GLY A 234 7.06 0.83 6.86
CA GLY A 234 7.42 1.30 8.21
C GLY A 234 8.03 0.21 9.09
N LEU A 235 7.61 -1.06 8.95
CA LEU A 235 8.18 -2.18 9.71
C LEU A 235 9.67 -2.41 9.42
N GLY A 236 10.08 -2.21 8.18
CA GLY A 236 11.48 -2.34 7.76
C GLY A 236 12.28 -1.04 7.84
N GLU A 237 11.71 0.06 8.37
CA GLU A 237 12.42 1.33 8.39
C GLU A 237 13.52 1.33 9.45
N TYR A 238 14.71 1.72 9.02
CA TYR A 238 15.91 1.84 9.87
C TYR A 238 16.48 3.26 9.82
N GLY A 239 16.70 3.79 8.61
CA GLY A 239 17.48 4.99 8.39
C GLY A 239 16.91 6.24 9.08
N SER A 240 15.61 6.50 8.95
CA SER A 240 14.99 7.67 9.57
C SER A 240 14.79 7.48 11.07
N VAL A 241 14.54 6.25 11.51
CA VAL A 241 14.24 5.94 12.90
C VAL A 241 15.47 5.97 13.79
N ILE A 242 16.63 5.48 13.31
CA ILE A 242 17.85 5.38 14.14
C ILE A 242 18.28 6.71 14.79
N TYR A 243 18.05 7.83 14.11
CA TYR A 243 18.46 9.14 14.59
C TYR A 243 17.47 9.82 15.52
N ILE A 244 16.18 9.51 15.39
CA ILE A 244 15.12 10.16 16.16
C ILE A 244 14.67 9.34 17.38
N SER A 245 14.86 8.02 17.36
CA SER A 245 14.33 7.11 18.40
C SER A 245 15.19 7.05 19.68
N GLY A 246 16.47 7.40 19.60
CA GLY A 246 17.43 7.25 20.70
C GLY A 246 17.80 5.80 21.03
N ASN A 247 17.17 4.82 20.39
CA ASN A 247 17.49 3.39 20.43
C ASN A 247 17.66 2.79 21.83
N SER A 248 16.87 3.26 22.81
CA SER A 248 16.96 2.85 24.20
C SER A 248 16.10 1.63 24.49
N ALA A 249 16.72 0.54 24.96
CA ALA A 249 16.00 -0.62 25.44
C ALA A 249 15.13 -0.30 26.66
N LYS A 250 15.63 0.54 27.58
CA LYS A 250 14.92 0.98 28.80
C LYS A 250 13.67 1.81 28.46
N ALA A 251 13.79 2.73 27.50
CA ALA A 251 12.67 3.55 27.04
C ALA A 251 11.78 2.82 26.00
N GLN A 252 12.11 1.58 25.62
CA GLN A 252 11.41 0.79 24.62
C GLN A 252 11.27 1.54 23.28
N THR A 253 12.34 2.20 22.84
CA THR A 253 12.40 2.92 21.55
C THR A 253 13.25 2.20 20.52
N GLN A 254 13.71 0.98 20.81
CA GLN A 254 14.36 0.12 19.83
C GLN A 254 13.33 -0.46 18.87
N VAL A 255 13.59 -0.35 17.57
CA VAL A 255 12.84 -1.01 16.50
C VAL A 255 13.55 -2.30 16.07
N VAL A 256 12.82 -3.23 15.45
CA VAL A 256 13.37 -4.53 15.01
C VAL A 256 14.56 -4.37 14.09
N SER A 257 14.47 -3.49 13.10
CA SER A 257 15.55 -3.22 12.13
C SER A 257 16.83 -2.74 12.81
N TYR A 258 16.73 -1.97 13.89
CA TYR A 258 17.89 -1.57 14.70
C TYR A 258 18.50 -2.76 15.45
N VAL A 259 17.68 -3.62 16.08
CA VAL A 259 18.17 -4.79 16.80
C VAL A 259 18.81 -5.81 15.85
N ILE A 260 18.26 -6.00 14.64
CA ILE A 260 18.87 -6.83 13.58
C ILE A 260 20.25 -6.27 13.22
N MET A 261 20.35 -4.98 12.95
CA MET A 261 21.62 -4.33 12.60
C MET A 261 22.64 -4.42 13.74
N GLN A 262 22.19 -4.28 14.98
CA GLN A 262 23.03 -4.45 16.16
C GLN A 262 23.60 -5.88 16.24
N LYS A 263 22.78 -6.90 15.99
CA LYS A 263 23.23 -8.30 15.97
C LYS A 263 24.27 -8.55 14.86
N LEU A 264 24.05 -8.00 13.66
CA LEU A 264 25.02 -8.07 12.56
C LEU A 264 26.35 -7.43 12.96
N ASN A 265 26.34 -6.28 13.62
CA ASN A 265 27.55 -5.62 14.13
C ASN A 265 28.29 -6.44 15.18
N TYR A 266 27.58 -7.29 15.94
CA TYR A 266 28.18 -8.24 16.89
C TYR A 266 28.48 -9.62 16.28
N VAL A 267 28.36 -9.77 14.95
CA VAL A 267 28.61 -11.04 14.22
C VAL A 267 27.63 -12.16 14.66
N ASP A 268 26.50 -11.82 15.27
CA ASP A 268 25.42 -12.75 15.63
C ASP A 268 24.50 -12.95 14.42
N TYR A 269 25.01 -13.64 13.39
CA TYR A 269 24.24 -13.88 12.15
C TYR A 269 23.02 -14.77 12.36
N GLU A 270 23.10 -15.77 13.27
CA GLU A 270 21.96 -16.64 13.59
C GLU A 270 20.81 -15.84 14.20
N GLY A 271 21.11 -15.01 15.19
CA GLY A 271 20.11 -14.17 15.83
C GLY A 271 19.55 -13.10 14.90
N ALA A 272 20.37 -12.51 14.02
CA ALA A 272 19.93 -11.56 13.00
C ALA A 272 18.96 -12.23 12.00
N THR A 273 19.36 -13.39 11.44
CA THR A 273 18.55 -14.15 10.47
C THR A 273 17.24 -14.63 11.07
N ALA A 274 17.24 -15.08 12.32
CA ALA A 274 16.01 -15.49 13.00
C ALA A 274 15.00 -14.33 13.11
N MET A 275 15.47 -13.14 13.50
CA MET A 275 14.62 -11.95 13.61
C MET A 275 14.16 -11.45 12.23
N GLU A 276 15.04 -11.49 11.23
CA GLU A 276 14.72 -11.08 9.86
C GLU A 276 13.66 -12.00 9.25
N LEU A 277 13.76 -13.32 9.46
CA LEU A 277 12.75 -14.28 9.00
C LEU A 277 11.37 -13.99 9.63
N VAL A 278 11.32 -13.76 10.93
CA VAL A 278 10.06 -13.40 11.60
C VAL A 278 9.48 -12.11 11.04
N LEU A 279 10.31 -11.09 10.82
CA LEU A 279 9.88 -9.81 10.24
C LEU A 279 9.36 -9.99 8.81
N LEU A 280 10.05 -10.79 7.98
CA LEU A 280 9.67 -11.11 6.61
C LEU A 280 8.31 -11.82 6.55
N VAL A 281 8.13 -12.86 7.36
CA VAL A 281 6.87 -13.61 7.44
C VAL A 281 5.74 -12.69 7.89
N LEU A 282 5.98 -11.85 8.88
CA LEU A 282 5.00 -10.91 9.42
C LEU A 282 4.58 -9.88 8.36
N ALA A 283 5.56 -9.26 7.66
CA ALA A 283 5.29 -8.32 6.57
C ALA A 283 4.51 -9.01 5.42
N PHE A 284 4.89 -10.23 5.06
CA PHE A 284 4.19 -11.02 4.04
C PHE A 284 2.74 -11.30 4.44
N LEU A 285 2.48 -11.73 5.68
CA LEU A 285 1.13 -12.01 6.16
C LEU A 285 0.24 -10.76 6.18
N ILE A 286 0.80 -9.60 6.53
CA ILE A 286 0.10 -8.31 6.50
C ILE A 286 -0.32 -7.99 5.06
N LEU A 287 0.64 -8.01 4.12
CA LEU A 287 0.37 -7.71 2.72
C LEU A 287 -0.60 -8.71 2.10
N LEU A 288 -0.46 -10.01 2.41
CA LEU A 288 -1.38 -11.04 1.96
C LEU A 288 -2.81 -10.80 2.47
N THR A 289 -2.95 -10.47 3.74
CA THR A 289 -4.26 -10.20 4.37
C THR A 289 -4.96 -9.03 3.68
N VAL A 290 -4.24 -7.93 3.44
CA VAL A 290 -4.80 -6.75 2.77
C VAL A 290 -5.15 -7.06 1.31
N ASN A 291 -4.28 -7.75 0.58
CA ASN A 291 -4.56 -8.18 -0.80
C ASN A 291 -5.81 -9.07 -0.88
N LEU A 292 -5.95 -10.03 0.04
CA LEU A 292 -7.15 -10.88 0.10
C LEU A 292 -8.42 -10.08 0.42
N MET A 293 -8.32 -9.09 1.31
CA MET A 293 -9.45 -8.18 1.60
C MET A 293 -9.86 -7.38 0.36
N GLN A 294 -8.89 -6.82 -0.38
CA GLN A 294 -9.13 -6.09 -1.63
C GLN A 294 -9.78 -6.96 -2.71
N LEU A 295 -9.27 -8.17 -2.91
CA LEU A 295 -9.86 -9.12 -3.86
C LEU A 295 -11.32 -9.47 -3.51
N ARG A 296 -11.62 -9.62 -2.22
CA ARG A 296 -13.00 -9.86 -1.76
C ARG A 296 -13.91 -8.65 -2.01
N GLN A 297 -13.42 -7.43 -1.79
CA GLN A 297 -14.17 -6.21 -2.06
C GLN A 297 -14.41 -6.02 -3.56
N ALA A 298 -13.38 -6.19 -4.40
CA ALA A 298 -13.51 -6.09 -5.86
C ALA A 298 -14.56 -7.08 -6.42
N ARG A 299 -14.60 -8.31 -5.89
CA ARG A 299 -15.63 -9.29 -6.28
C ARG A 299 -17.05 -8.90 -5.85
N ARG A 300 -17.21 -8.19 -4.73
CA ARG A 300 -18.52 -7.71 -4.25
C ARG A 300 -19.03 -6.53 -5.08
N LEU A 301 -18.15 -5.68 -5.59
CA LEU A 301 -18.48 -4.51 -6.41
C LEU A 301 -18.64 -4.89 -7.91
N GLY A 302 -17.84 -5.82 -8.42
CA GLY A 302 -17.92 -6.31 -9.81
C GLY A 302 -19.03 -7.34 -10.07
N GLY A 303 -19.76 -7.78 -9.08
CA GLY A 303 -20.92 -8.68 -9.18
C GLY A 303 -22.27 -7.94 -9.19
N ARG A 304 -22.25 -6.64 -9.33
CA ARG A 304 -23.41 -5.78 -9.62
C ARG A 304 -23.21 -5.15 -10.99
#